data_c4983b7aa9fd91174948249f89de1dac
#
_entry.id   c4983b7aa9fd91174948249f89de1dac
#
_cell.length_a   1.000
_cell.length_b   1.000
_cell.length_c   1.000
_cell.angle_alpha   90.00
_cell.angle_beta   90.00
_cell.angle_gamma   90.00
#
_symmetry.space_group_name_H-M   'P 1'
#
loop_
_entity.id
_entity.type
_entity.pdbx_description
1 polymer ?
#
loop_
_entity_poly.entity_id
_entity_poly.type
_entity_poly.pdbx_seq_one_letter_code
_entity_poly.pdbx_strand_id
1 'polypeptide(L)'
;MRNRIHRKHREQCCLGVIEVKGNMSPIGLTTNVLIAHAEEFHGNTEIVGVNVKGERRRTSWGEVGARSRRLSSALVKMGLRQRDRVGTIAPNTCDHLELLYAISGFGGIAHTINPRLFPDEVVYIINHAGDKALFVDPAYVGILIGHRHLFETVENIYITGPKQNEVAARMNGFKFLVDLFETGDPAYEWPDLDEDDAAVVCYTSGTTGDPKGVLYSHKSIVVHASVVSLPDSFCLSATDTVMPVVPMFHVNAWGVPYASAMVGCRLVLPGPNLDGHSLIELMNRERVTMALAIPTIWEEVLEILRDAGASLESVKRILSGGTAVPSWMIKEFDQSHGVRLIHGWGMTETSPLGSVNSPLRKHLALDGDEKLEQMSSAGRPHWAMRLKIVDEEGTQLPNDGVSEGSLYVKGPTVVESYMSHEAPATDEDGWFDTGDVGTIDGDGFLTLTDRSKDLIKSGGEWISSILLEEIIRQHPLIHDAAVIGVNHKKWTERPIIIAQAVEDESPTETEVLSFFKDKVAKWQIPDAVVMVDELPLGSTGKPIKRVLREQYIDYLLEGNT
;
A
#
# COMPACT_ATOMS: atom_id res chain seq x y z
N MET A 1 -9.14 -30.07 32.25
CA MET A 1 -10.54 -29.68 32.54
C MET A 1 -11.14 -29.08 31.25
N ARG A 2 -12.22 -29.66 30.76
CA ARG A 2 -12.84 -29.32 29.47
C ARG A 2 -13.62 -28.01 29.60
N ASN A 3 -13.29 -26.97 28.90
CA ASN A 3 -14.15 -25.80 28.75
C ASN A 3 -14.75 -25.77 27.35
N ARG A 4 -16.05 -25.77 27.34
CA ARG A 4 -16.95 -25.77 26.18
C ARG A 4 -16.87 -24.39 25.48
N ILE A 5 -16.51 -24.39 24.21
CA ILE A 5 -16.68 -23.26 23.31
C ILE A 5 -18.15 -23.20 22.90
N HIS A 6 -18.86 -22.17 23.32
CA HIS A 6 -20.21 -21.87 22.85
C HIS A 6 -20.17 -21.24 21.46
N ARG A 7 -20.41 -22.03 20.43
CA ARG A 7 -20.84 -21.54 19.11
C ARG A 7 -22.32 -21.17 19.18
N LYS A 8 -22.68 -19.94 18.89
CA LYS A 8 -24.05 -19.55 18.58
C LYS A 8 -24.44 -20.16 17.24
N HIS A 9 -25.33 -21.17 17.29
CA HIS A 9 -25.96 -21.73 16.10
C HIS A 9 -26.95 -20.71 15.52
N ARG A 10 -26.78 -20.40 14.24
CA ARG A 10 -27.92 -19.97 13.43
C ARG A 10 -28.82 -21.16 13.20
N GLU A 11 -30.00 -21.13 13.74
CA GLU A 11 -31.05 -22.10 13.42
C GLU A 11 -31.49 -21.88 11.97
N GLN A 12 -31.13 -22.81 11.09
CA GLN A 12 -31.83 -23.03 9.84
C GLN A 12 -32.36 -24.45 9.83
N CYS A 13 -33.68 -24.54 9.96
CA CYS A 13 -34.44 -25.76 9.63
C CYS A 13 -34.17 -26.12 8.16
N CYS A 14 -33.70 -27.35 7.89
CA CYS A 14 -34.29 -28.29 6.94
C CYS A 14 -33.29 -29.41 6.59
N LEU A 15 -33.77 -30.64 6.74
CA LEU A 15 -33.20 -31.89 6.22
C LEU A 15 -31.81 -32.28 6.77
N GLY A 16 -31.76 -33.36 7.54
CA GLY A 16 -30.60 -33.92 8.21
C GLY A 16 -29.39 -34.22 7.31
N VAL A 17 -28.72 -33.17 6.89
CA VAL A 17 -27.36 -33.26 6.34
C VAL A 17 -26.43 -33.34 7.57
N ILE A 18 -25.82 -34.49 7.80
CA ILE A 18 -24.72 -34.64 8.74
C ILE A 18 -23.61 -33.69 8.24
N GLU A 19 -23.36 -32.60 8.96
CA GLU A 19 -22.26 -31.68 8.65
C GLU A 19 -20.94 -32.44 8.84
N VAL A 20 -20.35 -32.91 7.76
CA VAL A 20 -19.05 -33.59 7.77
C VAL A 20 -17.96 -32.57 7.69
N LYS A 21 -17.32 -32.25 8.82
CA LYS A 21 -16.14 -31.38 8.87
C LYS A 21 -14.87 -32.18 8.66
N GLY A 22 -13.83 -31.51 8.10
CA GLY A 22 -12.48 -32.10 8.05
C GLY A 22 -11.96 -32.39 9.46
N ASN A 23 -11.14 -33.43 9.60
CA ASN A 23 -10.57 -33.89 10.88
C ASN A 23 -9.14 -33.36 11.10
N MET A 24 -8.82 -32.18 10.52
CA MET A 24 -7.51 -31.56 10.70
C MET A 24 -7.44 -30.76 12.01
N SER A 25 -6.23 -30.46 12.45
CA SER A 25 -6.01 -29.65 13.65
C SER A 25 -6.77 -28.31 13.57
N PRO A 26 -7.43 -27.87 14.65
CA PRO A 26 -8.17 -26.60 14.67
C PRO A 26 -7.28 -25.38 14.93
N ILE A 27 -5.99 -25.45 14.62
CA ILE A 27 -5.08 -24.30 14.74
C ILE A 27 -5.47 -23.26 13.69
N GLY A 28 -5.83 -22.05 14.14
CA GLY A 28 -6.23 -20.96 13.28
C GLY A 28 -5.03 -20.32 12.54
N LEU A 29 -5.30 -19.78 11.34
CA LEU A 29 -4.33 -19.02 10.57
C LEU A 29 -4.20 -17.60 11.13
N THR A 30 -3.35 -17.43 12.15
CA THR A 30 -3.18 -16.14 12.85
C THR A 30 -1.78 -15.56 12.65
N THR A 31 -1.62 -14.25 12.89
CA THR A 31 -0.30 -13.60 12.87
C THR A 31 0.66 -14.22 13.89
N ASN A 32 0.13 -14.81 14.98
CA ASN A 32 0.90 -15.51 16.01
C ASN A 32 1.65 -16.72 15.45
N VAL A 33 1.01 -17.47 14.53
CA VAL A 33 1.64 -18.64 13.89
C VAL A 33 2.83 -18.21 13.04
N LEU A 34 2.75 -17.06 12.35
CA LEU A 34 3.84 -16.55 11.52
C LEU A 34 5.08 -16.21 12.34
N ILE A 35 4.89 -15.43 13.40
CA ILE A 35 6.02 -15.01 14.24
C ILE A 35 6.58 -16.18 15.05
N ALA A 36 5.75 -17.09 15.53
CA ALA A 36 6.21 -18.30 16.23
C ALA A 36 7.08 -19.18 15.32
N HIS A 37 6.67 -19.37 14.06
CA HIS A 37 7.50 -20.06 13.06
C HIS A 37 8.83 -19.36 12.84
N ALA A 38 8.83 -18.03 12.69
CA ALA A 38 10.07 -17.25 12.51
C ALA A 38 11.00 -17.37 13.72
N GLU A 39 10.48 -17.34 14.93
CA GLU A 39 11.27 -17.53 16.16
C GLU A 39 11.92 -18.93 16.24
N GLU A 40 11.14 -19.96 15.97
CA GLU A 40 11.57 -21.35 16.13
C GLU A 40 12.61 -21.76 15.08
N PHE A 41 12.35 -21.43 13.80
CA PHE A 41 13.15 -21.92 12.69
C PHE A 41 14.11 -20.89 12.09
N HIS A 42 13.87 -19.60 12.32
CA HIS A 42 14.63 -18.48 11.77
C HIS A 42 15.07 -17.47 12.84
N GLY A 43 15.08 -17.88 14.12
CA GLY A 43 15.33 -17.01 15.26
C GLY A 43 16.62 -16.20 15.19
N ASN A 44 17.63 -16.70 14.50
CA ASN A 44 18.92 -16.01 14.30
C ASN A 44 18.99 -15.16 13.03
N THR A 45 17.96 -15.20 12.16
CA THR A 45 17.93 -14.36 10.96
C THR A 45 17.81 -12.89 11.35
N GLU A 46 18.75 -12.08 10.86
CA GLU A 46 18.91 -10.69 11.23
C GLU A 46 17.80 -9.79 10.64
N ILE A 47 17.40 -8.81 11.43
CA ILE A 47 16.58 -7.68 11.02
C ILE A 47 17.36 -6.40 11.32
N VAL A 48 17.42 -5.49 10.35
CA VAL A 48 18.08 -4.20 10.49
C VAL A 48 17.03 -3.09 10.40
N GLY A 49 16.98 -2.19 11.37
CA GLY A 49 16.12 -1.00 11.32
C GLY A 49 16.94 0.27 11.46
N VAL A 50 16.58 1.29 10.70
CA VAL A 50 17.19 2.62 10.74
C VAL A 50 16.24 3.57 11.50
N ASN A 51 16.77 4.35 12.43
CA ASN A 51 15.99 5.37 13.14
C ASN A 51 16.10 6.76 12.48
N VAL A 52 15.39 7.75 13.01
CA VAL A 52 15.40 9.13 12.52
C VAL A 52 16.79 9.80 12.50
N LYS A 53 17.74 9.31 13.29
CA LYS A 53 19.13 9.80 13.31
C LYS A 53 20.06 9.07 12.33
N GLY A 54 19.52 8.11 11.57
CA GLY A 54 20.33 7.24 10.72
C GLY A 54 21.08 6.15 11.47
N GLU A 55 20.84 5.99 12.79
CA GLU A 55 21.45 4.94 13.59
C GLU A 55 20.78 3.59 13.28
N ARG A 56 21.59 2.53 13.18
CA ARG A 56 21.11 1.19 12.85
C ARG A 56 20.95 0.34 14.10
N ARG A 57 19.75 -0.17 14.32
CA ARG A 57 19.47 -1.22 15.29
C ARG A 57 19.48 -2.56 14.55
N ARG A 58 20.26 -3.51 15.06
CA ARG A 58 20.27 -4.91 14.62
C ARG A 58 19.55 -5.76 15.65
N THR A 59 18.67 -6.59 15.18
CA THR A 59 17.88 -7.54 15.97
C THR A 59 17.67 -8.82 15.15
N SER A 60 16.87 -9.75 15.61
CA SER A 60 16.56 -11.00 14.92
C SER A 60 15.08 -11.36 15.07
N TRP A 61 14.60 -12.33 14.28
CA TRP A 61 13.22 -12.81 14.44
C TRP A 61 12.96 -13.36 15.85
N GLY A 62 13.94 -14.03 16.46
CA GLY A 62 13.83 -14.49 17.85
C GLY A 62 13.66 -13.35 18.85
N GLU A 63 14.43 -12.28 18.68
CA GLU A 63 14.29 -11.10 19.55
C GLU A 63 12.99 -10.34 19.30
N VAL A 64 12.59 -10.16 18.03
CA VAL A 64 11.31 -9.52 17.68
C VAL A 64 10.14 -10.24 18.32
N GLY A 65 10.06 -11.57 18.20
CA GLY A 65 8.98 -12.34 18.80
C GLY A 65 8.97 -12.26 20.33
N ALA A 66 10.14 -12.45 20.98
CA ALA A 66 10.25 -12.33 22.43
C ALA A 66 9.86 -10.93 22.94
N ARG A 67 10.30 -9.87 22.25
CA ARG A 67 9.96 -8.49 22.62
C ARG A 67 8.48 -8.19 22.36
N SER A 68 7.90 -8.70 21.27
CA SER A 68 6.48 -8.54 20.97
C SER A 68 5.60 -9.19 22.03
N ARG A 69 5.93 -10.43 22.50
CA ARG A 69 5.20 -11.06 23.60
C ARG A 69 5.30 -10.26 24.90
N ARG A 70 6.50 -9.80 25.25
CA ARG A 70 6.70 -8.99 26.44
C ARG A 70 5.91 -7.68 26.37
N LEU A 71 5.85 -7.06 25.19
CA LEU A 71 5.08 -5.85 24.97
C LEU A 71 3.57 -6.12 25.03
N SER A 72 3.07 -7.24 24.46
CA SER A 72 1.68 -7.67 24.63
C SER A 72 1.29 -7.80 26.10
N SER A 73 2.15 -8.43 26.93
CA SER A 73 1.94 -8.50 28.37
C SER A 73 1.78 -7.13 29.01
N ALA A 74 2.64 -6.17 28.64
CA ALA A 74 2.57 -4.81 29.16
C ALA A 74 1.26 -4.12 28.77
N LEU A 75 0.84 -4.27 27.50
CA LEU A 75 -0.42 -3.71 26.98
C LEU A 75 -1.64 -4.27 27.72
N VAL A 76 -1.67 -5.58 27.94
CA VAL A 76 -2.75 -6.24 28.72
C VAL A 76 -2.75 -5.76 30.19
N LYS A 77 -1.57 -5.62 30.84
CA LYS A 77 -1.45 -5.05 32.18
C LYS A 77 -1.90 -3.60 32.27
N MET A 78 -1.81 -2.84 31.18
CA MET A 78 -2.36 -1.49 31.08
C MET A 78 -3.89 -1.43 31.01
N GLY A 79 -4.56 -2.58 30.87
CA GLY A 79 -6.01 -2.67 30.77
C GLY A 79 -6.55 -2.85 29.36
N LEU A 80 -5.70 -2.93 28.34
CA LEU A 80 -6.13 -3.24 26.97
C LEU A 80 -6.65 -4.67 26.86
N ARG A 81 -7.68 -4.84 26.06
CA ARG A 81 -8.40 -6.10 25.85
C ARG A 81 -8.37 -6.50 24.39
N GLN A 82 -8.68 -7.76 24.11
CA GLN A 82 -8.92 -8.21 22.74
C GLN A 82 -9.94 -7.30 22.05
N ARG A 83 -9.67 -7.00 20.77
CA ARG A 83 -10.45 -6.09 19.90
C ARG A 83 -10.33 -4.59 20.22
N ASP A 84 -9.55 -4.20 21.24
CA ASP A 84 -9.18 -2.79 21.39
C ASP A 84 -8.24 -2.37 20.26
N ARG A 85 -8.44 -1.14 19.74
CA ARG A 85 -7.57 -0.57 18.71
C ARG A 85 -6.43 0.18 19.37
N VAL A 86 -5.24 -0.01 18.81
CA VAL A 86 -4.02 0.64 19.25
C VAL A 86 -3.35 1.29 18.05
N GLY A 87 -3.30 2.63 18.05
CA GLY A 87 -2.75 3.41 16.96
C GLY A 87 -1.22 3.43 16.96
N THR A 88 -0.62 3.36 15.77
CA THR A 88 0.81 3.52 15.55
C THR A 88 1.05 4.61 14.50
N ILE A 89 1.87 5.60 14.82
CA ILE A 89 2.30 6.66 13.90
C ILE A 89 3.82 6.55 13.79
N ALA A 90 4.30 5.68 12.92
CA ALA A 90 5.71 5.32 12.85
C ALA A 90 6.15 4.95 11.44
N PRO A 91 7.42 5.23 11.07
CA PRO A 91 8.02 4.72 9.84
C PRO A 91 8.37 3.23 9.98
N ASN A 92 9.01 2.66 8.95
CA ASN A 92 9.45 1.28 8.98
C ASN A 92 10.66 1.12 9.89
N THR A 93 10.40 0.80 11.16
CA THR A 93 11.42 0.59 12.21
C THR A 93 11.20 -0.74 12.92
N CYS A 94 12.22 -1.21 13.66
CA CYS A 94 12.09 -2.41 14.49
C CYS A 94 10.98 -2.26 15.54
N ASP A 95 10.83 -1.09 16.16
CA ASP A 95 9.78 -0.87 17.16
C ASP A 95 8.38 -0.96 16.55
N HIS A 96 8.20 -0.45 15.32
CA HIS A 96 6.92 -0.56 14.62
C HIS A 96 6.60 -2.03 14.26
N LEU A 97 7.60 -2.79 13.81
CA LEU A 97 7.46 -4.23 13.55
C LEU A 97 7.08 -5.00 14.83
N GLU A 98 7.76 -4.72 15.96
CA GLU A 98 7.45 -5.31 17.26
C GLU A 98 6.03 -4.96 17.72
N LEU A 99 5.57 -3.71 17.49
CA LEU A 99 4.22 -3.26 17.81
C LEU A 99 3.15 -3.97 16.99
N LEU A 100 3.36 -4.19 15.68
CA LEU A 100 2.40 -4.92 14.84
C LEU A 100 2.12 -6.31 15.41
N TYR A 101 3.18 -7.06 15.74
CA TYR A 101 3.02 -8.40 16.33
C TYR A 101 2.56 -8.38 17.78
N ALA A 102 2.96 -7.38 18.56
CA ALA A 102 2.54 -7.27 19.94
C ALA A 102 1.04 -7.00 20.05
N ILE A 103 0.52 -6.07 19.24
CA ILE A 103 -0.88 -5.66 19.29
C ILE A 103 -1.76 -6.80 18.74
N SER A 104 -1.48 -7.30 17.55
CA SER A 104 -2.26 -8.41 16.97
C SER A 104 -2.11 -9.69 17.80
N GLY A 105 -0.95 -9.90 18.43
CA GLY A 105 -0.65 -11.11 19.20
C GLY A 105 -1.52 -11.32 20.42
N PHE A 106 -1.87 -10.27 21.18
CA PHE A 106 -2.82 -10.43 22.29
C PHE A 106 -4.29 -10.37 21.84
N GLY A 107 -4.56 -10.20 20.54
CA GLY A 107 -5.89 -10.06 19.97
C GLY A 107 -6.40 -8.61 19.90
N GLY A 108 -5.53 -7.61 20.06
CA GLY A 108 -5.81 -6.22 19.75
C GLY A 108 -5.75 -5.97 18.25
N ILE A 109 -6.22 -4.81 17.82
CA ILE A 109 -6.23 -4.39 16.42
C ILE A 109 -5.20 -3.28 16.23
N ALA A 110 -4.16 -3.54 15.45
CA ALA A 110 -3.15 -2.53 15.13
C ALA A 110 -3.71 -1.52 14.12
N HIS A 111 -3.88 -0.27 14.53
CA HIS A 111 -4.28 0.82 13.66
C HIS A 111 -3.02 1.55 13.16
N THR A 112 -2.65 1.30 11.92
CA THR A 112 -1.46 1.92 11.32
C THR A 112 -1.84 3.24 10.66
N ILE A 113 -1.43 4.35 11.27
CA ILE A 113 -1.86 5.71 10.93
C ILE A 113 -0.83 6.37 10.01
N ASN A 114 -1.30 6.89 8.88
CA ASN A 114 -0.46 7.63 7.96
C ASN A 114 -0.11 9.04 8.51
N PRO A 115 1.16 9.33 8.81
CA PRO A 115 1.58 10.62 9.36
C PRO A 115 1.55 11.78 8.35
N ARG A 116 1.30 11.50 7.06
CA ARG A 116 1.25 12.50 5.99
C ARG A 116 -0.17 13.04 5.75
N LEU A 117 -1.17 12.52 6.48
CA LEU A 117 -2.53 13.06 6.46
C LEU A 117 -2.56 14.45 7.11
N PHE A 118 -3.55 15.25 6.74
CA PHE A 118 -3.79 16.51 7.44
C PHE A 118 -4.13 16.25 8.92
N PRO A 119 -3.76 17.16 9.83
CA PRO A 119 -4.00 16.95 11.26
C PRO A 119 -5.45 16.62 11.63
N ASP A 120 -6.43 17.26 10.98
CA ASP A 120 -7.85 17.01 11.22
C ASP A 120 -8.26 15.60 10.76
N GLU A 121 -7.69 15.08 9.67
CA GLU A 121 -7.90 13.72 9.22
C GLU A 121 -7.30 12.71 10.20
N VAL A 122 -6.10 13.00 10.74
CA VAL A 122 -5.47 12.15 11.77
C VAL A 122 -6.36 12.10 13.02
N VAL A 123 -6.89 13.24 13.48
CA VAL A 123 -7.83 13.29 14.61
C VAL A 123 -9.09 12.47 14.29
N TYR A 124 -9.65 12.66 13.09
CA TYR A 124 -10.84 11.94 12.67
C TYR A 124 -10.63 10.42 12.72
N ILE A 125 -9.57 9.88 12.09
CA ILE A 125 -9.38 8.42 12.03
C ILE A 125 -9.06 7.81 13.40
N ILE A 126 -8.35 8.52 14.28
CA ILE A 126 -8.09 8.10 15.67
C ILE A 126 -9.40 7.96 16.45
N ASN A 127 -10.27 8.98 16.37
CA ASN A 127 -11.55 8.98 17.08
C ASN A 127 -12.53 7.99 16.45
N HIS A 128 -12.62 7.92 15.11
CA HIS A 128 -13.46 6.96 14.40
C HIS A 128 -13.05 5.50 14.68
N ALA A 129 -11.75 5.22 14.72
CA ALA A 129 -11.24 3.91 15.14
C ALA A 129 -11.53 3.65 16.62
N GLY A 130 -11.58 4.68 17.45
CA GLY A 130 -11.70 4.58 18.89
C GLY A 130 -10.44 4.03 19.54
N ASP A 131 -9.27 4.50 19.10
CA ASP A 131 -7.97 4.07 19.60
C ASP A 131 -7.85 4.28 21.11
N LYS A 132 -7.36 3.28 21.84
CA LYS A 132 -7.16 3.32 23.30
C LYS A 132 -5.78 3.80 23.71
N ALA A 133 -4.79 3.54 22.87
CA ALA A 133 -3.42 4.00 23.07
C ALA A 133 -2.79 4.35 21.72
N LEU A 134 -1.81 5.25 21.74
CA LEU A 134 -1.01 5.63 20.57
C LEU A 134 0.47 5.38 20.83
N PHE A 135 1.15 4.86 19.81
CA PHE A 135 2.60 4.73 19.73
C PHE A 135 3.12 5.61 18.61
N VAL A 136 3.96 6.58 18.93
CA VAL A 136 4.37 7.63 17.99
C VAL A 136 5.89 7.69 17.90
N ASP A 137 6.41 7.62 16.68
CA ASP A 137 7.83 7.80 16.43
C ASP A 137 8.22 9.27 16.63
N PRO A 138 9.42 9.56 17.19
CA PRO A 138 9.92 10.91 17.38
C PRO A 138 9.84 11.81 16.14
N ALA A 139 9.95 11.24 14.94
CA ALA A 139 9.82 11.97 13.66
C ALA A 139 8.44 12.62 13.48
N TYR A 140 7.40 12.05 14.08
CA TYR A 140 6.00 12.45 13.85
C TYR A 140 5.31 13.05 15.09
N VAL A 141 6.03 13.25 16.17
CA VAL A 141 5.49 13.84 17.40
C VAL A 141 4.83 15.20 17.17
N GLY A 142 5.30 15.97 16.19
CA GLY A 142 4.73 17.27 15.81
C GLY A 142 3.24 17.21 15.47
N ILE A 143 2.74 16.10 14.94
CA ILE A 143 1.32 15.90 14.61
C ILE A 143 0.43 15.95 15.87
N LEU A 144 0.96 15.51 17.01
CA LEU A 144 0.22 15.47 18.27
C LEU A 144 0.20 16.81 18.99
N ILE A 145 1.16 17.70 18.69
CA ILE A 145 1.28 19.00 19.33
C ILE A 145 0.08 19.86 18.92
N GLY A 146 -0.71 20.28 19.89
CA GLY A 146 -1.92 21.07 19.65
C GLY A 146 -3.20 20.25 19.42
N HIS A 147 -3.12 18.95 19.07
CA HIS A 147 -4.32 18.14 18.75
C HIS A 147 -4.68 17.10 19.81
N ARG A 148 -3.79 16.83 20.81
CA ARG A 148 -4.04 15.82 21.84
C ARG A 148 -5.39 15.95 22.55
N HIS A 149 -5.83 17.17 22.79
CA HIS A 149 -7.09 17.46 23.48
C HIS A 149 -8.34 17.09 22.66
N LEU A 150 -8.16 16.79 21.37
CA LEU A 150 -9.22 16.37 20.44
C LEU A 150 -9.39 14.85 20.39
N PHE A 151 -8.48 14.07 21.01
CA PHE A 151 -8.57 12.62 21.04
C PHE A 151 -9.53 12.17 22.13
N GLU A 152 -10.67 11.58 21.75
CA GLU A 152 -11.77 11.25 22.66
C GLU A 152 -11.54 9.97 23.47
N THR A 153 -10.83 8.98 22.88
CA THR A 153 -10.71 7.63 23.45
C THR A 153 -9.29 7.24 23.85
N VAL A 154 -8.30 8.06 23.48
CA VAL A 154 -6.88 7.78 23.74
C VAL A 154 -6.52 8.08 25.19
N GLU A 155 -6.22 7.03 25.95
CA GLU A 155 -5.84 7.14 27.37
C GLU A 155 -4.33 7.35 27.55
N ASN A 156 -3.51 6.75 26.70
CA ASN A 156 -2.06 6.79 26.81
C ASN A 156 -1.38 7.02 25.47
N ILE A 157 -0.29 7.82 25.48
CA ILE A 157 0.56 8.03 24.32
C ILE A 157 2.01 7.69 24.68
N TYR A 158 2.63 6.87 23.85
CA TYR A 158 4.00 6.39 24.01
C TYR A 158 4.88 6.83 22.85
N ILE A 159 6.07 7.32 23.16
CA ILE A 159 7.09 7.63 22.16
C ILE A 159 7.95 6.39 21.93
N THR A 160 8.13 6.01 20.66
CA THR A 160 8.99 4.88 20.26
C THR A 160 10.47 5.29 20.23
N GLY A 161 11.35 4.31 20.04
CA GLY A 161 12.79 4.54 20.02
C GLY A 161 13.40 4.76 21.40
N PRO A 162 14.69 5.13 21.46
CA PRO A 162 15.39 5.38 22.70
C PRO A 162 14.89 6.66 23.38
N LYS A 163 14.95 6.72 24.70
CA LYS A 163 14.61 7.94 25.46
C LYS A 163 15.44 9.12 24.97
N GLN A 164 14.74 10.16 24.53
CA GLN A 164 15.35 11.42 24.11
C GLN A 164 14.91 12.54 25.06
N ASN A 165 15.84 13.09 25.83
CA ASN A 165 15.54 14.14 26.81
C ASN A 165 14.92 15.40 26.17
N GLU A 166 15.28 15.72 24.93
CA GLU A 166 14.76 16.86 24.18
C GLU A 166 13.28 16.69 23.80
N VAL A 167 12.87 15.46 23.44
CA VAL A 167 11.48 15.12 23.17
C VAL A 167 10.68 15.10 24.47
N ALA A 168 11.24 14.51 25.54
CA ALA A 168 10.62 14.51 26.87
C ALA A 168 10.36 15.91 27.42
N ALA A 169 11.27 16.85 27.18
CA ALA A 169 11.15 18.23 27.65
C ALA A 169 10.01 19.02 26.97
N ARG A 170 9.64 18.65 25.73
CA ARG A 170 8.58 19.32 24.95
C ARG A 170 7.19 18.75 25.20
N MET A 171 7.09 17.59 25.87
CA MET A 171 5.87 16.79 25.88
C MET A 171 5.51 16.30 27.27
N ASN A 172 4.97 17.20 28.11
CA ASN A 172 4.44 16.82 29.42
C ASN A 172 3.33 15.73 29.26
N GLY A 173 3.53 14.60 29.95
CA GLY A 173 2.54 13.52 30.03
C GLY A 173 2.64 12.43 28.96
N PHE A 174 3.70 12.41 28.12
CA PHE A 174 4.03 11.29 27.26
C PHE A 174 4.93 10.29 28.00
N LYS A 175 4.74 9.01 27.65
CA LYS A 175 5.52 7.89 28.18
C LYS A 175 6.46 7.39 27.08
N PHE A 176 7.40 6.53 27.42
CA PHE A 176 8.29 5.92 26.42
C PHE A 176 7.99 4.43 26.28
N LEU A 177 8.03 3.94 25.04
CA LEU A 177 7.85 2.52 24.73
C LEU A 177 8.84 1.64 25.52
N VAL A 178 10.09 2.11 25.68
CA VAL A 178 11.12 1.35 26.40
C VAL A 178 10.73 1.07 27.86
N ASP A 179 9.91 1.90 28.49
CA ASP A 179 9.47 1.70 29.87
C ASP A 179 8.42 0.59 29.99
N LEU A 180 7.68 0.30 28.93
CA LEU A 180 6.72 -0.81 28.91
C LEU A 180 7.41 -2.17 28.99
N PHE A 181 8.60 -2.31 28.42
CA PHE A 181 9.35 -3.58 28.52
C PHE A 181 9.72 -3.92 29.96
N GLU A 182 9.87 -2.94 30.85
CA GLU A 182 10.13 -3.19 32.28
C GLU A 182 8.91 -3.80 32.99
N THR A 183 7.71 -3.48 32.54
CA THR A 183 6.46 -3.95 33.13
C THR A 183 5.95 -5.26 32.52
N GLY A 184 6.37 -5.59 31.29
CA GLY A 184 5.97 -6.79 30.56
C GLY A 184 6.58 -8.06 31.16
N ASP A 185 5.81 -9.15 31.13
CA ASP A 185 6.28 -10.47 31.50
C ASP A 185 7.00 -11.11 30.30
N PRO A 186 8.28 -11.49 30.42
CA PRO A 186 9.01 -12.15 29.35
C PRO A 186 8.49 -13.57 29.05
N ALA A 187 7.75 -14.20 29.98
CA ALA A 187 7.16 -15.51 29.82
C ALA A 187 5.69 -15.47 29.36
N TYR A 188 5.21 -14.31 28.93
CA TYR A 188 3.83 -14.17 28.45
C TYR A 188 3.59 -15.00 27.20
N GLU A 189 2.54 -15.81 27.26
CA GLU A 189 2.04 -16.59 26.12
C GLU A 189 0.83 -15.89 25.51
N TRP A 190 0.83 -15.78 24.18
CA TRP A 190 -0.31 -15.24 23.46
C TRP A 190 -1.54 -16.15 23.59
N PRO A 191 -2.75 -15.59 23.70
CA PRO A 191 -3.97 -16.38 23.72
C PRO A 191 -4.24 -17.06 22.38
N ASP A 192 -5.04 -18.09 22.40
CA ASP A 192 -5.66 -18.63 21.19
C ASP A 192 -6.62 -17.58 20.61
N LEU A 193 -6.46 -17.28 19.33
CA LEU A 193 -7.25 -16.29 18.60
C LEU A 193 -8.06 -16.98 17.49
N ASP A 194 -9.22 -16.40 17.17
CA ASP A 194 -9.97 -16.79 15.98
C ASP A 194 -9.32 -16.17 14.73
N GLU A 195 -9.13 -16.95 13.68
CA GLU A 195 -8.54 -16.47 12.42
C GLU A 195 -9.40 -15.43 11.72
N ASP A 196 -10.69 -15.38 11.99
CA ASP A 196 -11.62 -14.40 11.45
C ASP A 196 -11.70 -13.11 12.30
N ASP A 197 -11.07 -13.06 13.50
CA ASP A 197 -10.95 -11.82 14.27
C ASP A 197 -10.05 -10.80 13.53
N ALA A 198 -10.38 -9.51 13.66
CA ALA A 198 -9.58 -8.43 13.10
C ALA A 198 -8.23 -8.29 13.81
N ALA A 199 -7.15 -8.21 13.04
CA ALA A 199 -5.78 -8.01 13.53
C ALA A 199 -5.24 -6.61 13.25
N VAL A 200 -5.67 -6.01 12.14
CA VAL A 200 -5.19 -4.69 11.69
C VAL A 200 -6.34 -3.88 11.11
N VAL A 201 -6.29 -2.57 11.26
CA VAL A 201 -7.11 -1.62 10.50
C VAL A 201 -6.21 -0.64 9.74
N CYS A 202 -6.51 -0.46 8.45
CA CYS A 202 -5.91 0.55 7.60
C CYS A 202 -6.98 1.48 7.05
N TYR A 203 -6.72 2.78 7.04
CA TYR A 203 -7.64 3.75 6.45
C TYR A 203 -7.29 4.06 5.00
N THR A 204 -8.31 4.14 4.16
CA THR A 204 -8.19 4.64 2.79
C THR A 204 -8.13 6.17 2.81
N SER A 205 -7.43 6.76 1.86
CA SER A 205 -7.32 8.22 1.71
C SER A 205 -8.57 8.85 1.10
N GLY A 206 -9.76 8.34 1.36
CA GLY A 206 -11.07 8.80 0.93
C GLY A 206 -11.08 9.87 -0.18
N THR A 207 -11.01 9.47 -1.45
CA THR A 207 -11.04 10.42 -2.57
C THR A 207 -12.42 11.06 -2.77
N THR A 208 -13.44 10.60 -2.04
CA THR A 208 -14.85 10.99 -2.19
C THR A 208 -15.57 11.20 -0.85
N GLY A 209 -14.86 11.55 0.22
CA GLY A 209 -15.45 11.74 1.55
C GLY A 209 -14.47 11.44 2.66
N ASP A 210 -14.98 11.22 3.86
CA ASP A 210 -14.17 10.87 5.02
C ASP A 210 -13.40 9.56 4.81
N PRO A 211 -12.18 9.44 5.37
CA PRO A 211 -11.40 8.21 5.30
C PRO A 211 -12.17 7.01 5.86
N LYS A 212 -12.12 5.87 5.16
CA LYS A 212 -12.82 4.63 5.54
C LYS A 212 -11.83 3.61 6.10
N GLY A 213 -12.18 2.98 7.22
CA GLY A 213 -11.39 1.92 7.83
C GLY A 213 -11.67 0.55 7.20
N VAL A 214 -10.63 -0.15 6.79
CA VAL A 214 -10.66 -1.54 6.32
C VAL A 214 -10.02 -2.42 7.38
N LEU A 215 -10.80 -3.39 7.91
CA LEU A 215 -10.35 -4.34 8.92
C LEU A 215 -9.82 -5.62 8.26
N TYR A 216 -8.55 -5.92 8.48
CA TYR A 216 -7.93 -7.17 8.03
C TYR A 216 -8.03 -8.21 9.14
N SER A 217 -8.60 -9.38 8.81
CA SER A 217 -8.57 -10.52 9.71
C SER A 217 -7.18 -11.16 9.77
N HIS A 218 -6.89 -11.90 10.83
CA HIS A 218 -5.68 -12.72 10.90
C HIS A 218 -5.53 -13.60 9.66
N LYS A 219 -6.61 -14.26 9.26
CA LYS A 219 -6.67 -15.14 8.08
C LYS A 219 -6.35 -14.40 6.79
N SER A 220 -6.93 -13.21 6.55
CA SER A 220 -6.64 -12.44 5.33
C SER A 220 -5.16 -12.07 5.24
N ILE A 221 -4.52 -11.72 6.37
CA ILE A 221 -3.09 -11.43 6.46
C ILE A 221 -2.24 -12.68 6.14
N VAL A 222 -2.58 -13.85 6.71
CA VAL A 222 -1.83 -15.09 6.47
C VAL A 222 -1.99 -15.57 5.03
N VAL A 223 -3.21 -15.49 4.47
CA VAL A 223 -3.46 -15.80 3.06
C VAL A 223 -2.64 -14.88 2.16
N HIS A 224 -2.67 -13.58 2.42
CA HIS A 224 -1.89 -12.60 1.65
C HIS A 224 -0.37 -12.86 1.77
N ALA A 225 0.15 -13.11 2.98
CA ALA A 225 1.56 -13.47 3.19
C ALA A 225 1.97 -14.72 2.38
N SER A 226 1.08 -15.73 2.33
CA SER A 226 1.30 -16.92 1.51
C SER A 226 1.33 -16.59 0.02
N VAL A 227 0.40 -15.75 -0.45
CA VAL A 227 0.31 -15.32 -1.86
C VAL A 227 1.58 -14.61 -2.30
N VAL A 228 2.05 -13.62 -1.54
CA VAL A 228 3.24 -12.83 -1.94
C VAL A 228 4.52 -13.65 -1.87
N SER A 229 4.53 -14.75 -1.14
CA SER A 229 5.68 -15.67 -1.07
C SER A 229 5.74 -16.66 -2.24
N LEU A 230 4.67 -16.81 -3.04
CA LEU A 230 4.64 -17.72 -4.19
C LEU A 230 5.63 -17.33 -5.29
N PRO A 231 6.14 -18.32 -6.07
CA PRO A 231 7.05 -18.06 -7.20
C PRO A 231 6.50 -17.09 -8.24
N ASP A 232 5.19 -17.14 -8.50
CA ASP A 232 4.49 -16.28 -9.47
C ASP A 232 3.98 -14.96 -8.83
N SER A 233 4.59 -14.54 -7.72
CA SER A 233 4.29 -13.30 -7.03
C SER A 233 5.60 -12.56 -6.71
N PHE A 234 5.83 -12.15 -5.45
CA PHE A 234 7.10 -11.52 -5.05
C PHE A 234 8.24 -12.53 -4.94
N CYS A 235 7.93 -13.81 -4.87
CA CYS A 235 8.88 -14.93 -4.80
C CYS A 235 9.83 -14.80 -3.61
N LEU A 236 9.29 -14.49 -2.42
CA LEU A 236 10.08 -14.36 -1.20
C LEU A 236 10.57 -15.71 -0.71
N SER A 237 11.81 -15.74 -0.26
CA SER A 237 12.43 -16.93 0.31
C SER A 237 13.37 -16.59 1.47
N ALA A 238 13.74 -17.59 2.28
CA ALA A 238 14.70 -17.42 3.39
C ALA A 238 16.08 -16.90 2.95
N THR A 239 16.41 -16.98 1.67
CA THR A 239 17.69 -16.48 1.12
C THR A 239 17.66 -15.02 0.74
N ASP A 240 16.51 -14.37 0.82
CA ASP A 240 16.36 -12.97 0.47
C ASP A 240 16.75 -12.02 1.62
N THR A 241 17.22 -10.86 1.22
CA THR A 241 17.27 -9.67 2.06
C THR A 241 16.28 -8.66 1.48
N VAL A 242 15.18 -8.41 2.19
CA VAL A 242 14.04 -7.62 1.69
C VAL A 242 14.00 -6.26 2.34
N MET A 243 13.81 -5.20 1.55
CA MET A 243 13.67 -3.83 2.03
C MET A 243 12.34 -3.23 1.56
N PRO A 244 11.30 -3.22 2.41
CA PRO A 244 10.08 -2.47 2.12
C PRO A 244 10.32 -0.98 2.31
N VAL A 245 10.43 -0.22 1.22
CA VAL A 245 10.43 1.24 1.24
C VAL A 245 9.01 1.76 1.42
N VAL A 246 8.03 1.05 0.83
CA VAL A 246 6.60 1.29 1.09
C VAL A 246 6.32 1.20 2.59
N PRO A 247 5.60 2.19 3.16
CA PRO A 247 5.50 2.31 4.61
C PRO A 247 4.55 1.30 5.25
N MET A 248 4.89 0.85 6.47
CA MET A 248 4.02 -0.03 7.26
C MET A 248 2.70 0.64 7.68
N PHE A 249 2.65 1.96 7.71
CA PHE A 249 1.40 2.68 7.97
C PHE A 249 0.44 2.69 6.75
N HIS A 250 0.89 2.23 5.59
CA HIS A 250 0.06 2.06 4.40
C HIS A 250 0.01 0.58 4.00
N VAL A 251 -1.15 -0.04 4.22
CA VAL A 251 -1.42 -1.47 3.97
C VAL A 251 -0.29 -2.41 4.44
N ASN A 252 0.29 -2.07 5.58
CA ASN A 252 1.37 -2.79 6.27
C ASN A 252 2.56 -3.13 5.35
N ALA A 253 3.08 -2.12 4.63
CA ALA A 253 4.19 -2.30 3.69
C ALA A 253 3.93 -3.46 2.71
N TRP A 254 2.72 -3.52 2.15
CA TRP A 254 2.25 -4.56 1.23
C TRP A 254 2.41 -5.99 1.78
N GLY A 255 2.18 -6.16 3.10
CA GLY A 255 2.23 -7.44 3.79
C GLY A 255 3.63 -8.02 4.01
N VAL A 256 4.69 -7.30 3.61
CA VAL A 256 6.08 -7.77 3.73
C VAL A 256 6.47 -8.13 5.16
N PRO A 257 6.09 -7.41 6.23
CA PRO A 257 6.42 -7.81 7.61
C PRO A 257 5.95 -9.23 7.95
N TYR A 258 4.76 -9.62 7.48
CA TYR A 258 4.17 -10.93 7.73
C TYR A 258 4.75 -12.02 6.82
N ALA A 259 4.91 -11.72 5.54
CA ALA A 259 5.51 -12.65 4.58
C ALA A 259 6.99 -12.93 4.93
N SER A 260 7.73 -11.92 5.39
CA SER A 260 9.12 -12.09 5.82
C SER A 260 9.25 -13.02 7.03
N ALA A 261 8.33 -12.94 7.99
CA ALA A 261 8.30 -13.89 9.11
C ALA A 261 7.92 -15.31 8.65
N MET A 262 6.95 -15.43 7.73
CA MET A 262 6.52 -16.72 7.18
C MET A 262 7.66 -17.49 6.53
N VAL A 263 8.52 -16.82 5.75
CA VAL A 263 9.64 -17.47 5.03
C VAL A 263 10.98 -17.36 5.77
N GLY A 264 11.05 -16.54 6.82
CA GLY A 264 12.27 -16.35 7.61
C GLY A 264 13.38 -15.59 6.89
N CYS A 265 13.05 -14.68 5.94
CA CYS A 265 14.06 -13.89 5.25
C CYS A 265 14.60 -12.74 6.11
N ARG A 266 15.75 -12.21 5.71
CA ARG A 266 16.36 -11.03 6.33
C ARG A 266 15.57 -9.79 5.94
N LEU A 267 15.26 -8.92 6.92
CA LEU A 267 14.46 -7.73 6.72
C LEU A 267 15.28 -6.46 7.01
N VAL A 268 15.22 -5.49 6.11
CA VAL A 268 15.85 -4.17 6.25
C VAL A 268 14.77 -3.10 6.27
N LEU A 269 14.62 -2.41 7.38
CA LEU A 269 13.62 -1.38 7.61
C LEU A 269 14.29 -0.01 7.47
N PRO A 270 14.01 0.77 6.39
CA PRO A 270 14.80 1.95 6.04
C PRO A 270 14.58 3.15 6.98
N GLY A 271 13.57 3.10 7.85
CA GLY A 271 13.23 4.23 8.71
C GLY A 271 12.56 5.38 7.94
N PRO A 272 12.72 6.62 8.39
CA PRO A 272 12.06 7.79 7.78
C PRO A 272 12.81 8.39 6.59
N ASN A 273 14.10 8.08 6.39
CA ASN A 273 14.93 8.67 5.32
C ASN A 273 14.79 7.85 4.04
N LEU A 274 13.91 8.29 3.15
CA LEU A 274 13.54 7.55 1.95
C LEU A 274 14.00 8.23 0.65
N ASP A 275 14.96 9.16 0.73
CA ASP A 275 15.61 9.74 -0.43
C ASP A 275 16.47 8.72 -1.19
N GLY A 276 16.63 8.91 -2.49
CA GLY A 276 17.28 7.93 -3.37
C GLY A 276 18.74 7.62 -2.97
N HIS A 277 19.51 8.61 -2.50
CA HIS A 277 20.90 8.39 -2.05
C HIS A 277 20.95 7.50 -0.81
N SER A 278 20.14 7.80 0.21
CA SER A 278 20.03 7.01 1.44
C SER A 278 19.58 5.57 1.14
N LEU A 279 18.65 5.40 0.21
CA LEU A 279 18.14 4.09 -0.18
C LEU A 279 19.20 3.26 -0.92
N ILE A 280 19.91 3.83 -1.89
CA ILE A 280 20.99 3.14 -2.63
C ILE A 280 22.11 2.72 -1.66
N GLU A 281 22.56 3.63 -0.78
CA GLU A 281 23.57 3.29 0.23
C GLU A 281 23.11 2.12 1.10
N LEU A 282 21.87 2.17 1.61
CA LEU A 282 21.33 1.14 2.49
C LEU A 282 21.17 -0.20 1.75
N MET A 283 20.67 -0.20 0.51
CA MET A 283 20.52 -1.40 -0.33
C MET A 283 21.85 -2.08 -0.56
N ASN A 284 22.88 -1.34 -0.93
CA ASN A 284 24.21 -1.89 -1.21
C ASN A 284 24.89 -2.38 0.08
N ARG A 285 24.86 -1.57 1.14
CA ARG A 285 25.49 -1.90 2.42
C ARG A 285 24.89 -3.13 3.08
N GLU A 286 23.57 -3.25 3.07
CA GLU A 286 22.86 -4.37 3.68
C GLU A 286 22.63 -5.53 2.69
N ARG A 287 23.17 -5.43 1.45
CA ARG A 287 23.07 -6.44 0.39
C ARG A 287 21.62 -6.87 0.12
N VAL A 288 20.76 -5.88 -0.04
CA VAL A 288 19.35 -6.09 -0.35
C VAL A 288 19.19 -6.81 -1.68
N THR A 289 18.41 -7.88 -1.71
CA THR A 289 18.12 -8.66 -2.93
C THR A 289 16.80 -8.27 -3.57
N MET A 290 15.87 -7.72 -2.74
CA MET A 290 14.57 -7.27 -3.17
C MET A 290 14.16 -6.00 -2.42
N ALA A 291 13.64 -5.01 -3.13
CA ALA A 291 13.05 -3.81 -2.52
C ALA A 291 11.69 -3.49 -3.14
N LEU A 292 10.84 -2.79 -2.37
CA LEU A 292 9.48 -2.45 -2.77
C LEU A 292 9.24 -0.96 -2.57
N ALA A 293 8.88 -0.25 -3.63
CA ALA A 293 8.57 1.18 -3.58
C ALA A 293 7.53 1.57 -4.64
N ILE A 294 7.00 2.77 -4.52
CA ILE A 294 6.17 3.41 -5.55
C ILE A 294 7.05 3.95 -6.69
N PRO A 295 6.49 4.15 -7.91
CA PRO A 295 7.27 4.61 -9.06
C PRO A 295 8.09 5.88 -8.83
N THR A 296 7.58 6.88 -8.14
CA THR A 296 8.29 8.14 -7.87
C THR A 296 9.61 7.96 -7.10
N ILE A 297 9.68 7.00 -6.19
CA ILE A 297 10.92 6.66 -5.49
C ILE A 297 11.91 5.96 -6.43
N TRP A 298 11.41 5.06 -7.29
CA TRP A 298 12.26 4.39 -8.27
C TRP A 298 12.79 5.35 -9.34
N GLU A 299 12.03 6.38 -9.68
CA GLU A 299 12.46 7.45 -10.59
C GLU A 299 13.66 8.21 -10.01
N GLU A 300 13.58 8.67 -8.76
CA GLU A 300 14.70 9.32 -8.06
C GLU A 300 15.93 8.40 -7.97
N VAL A 301 15.73 7.11 -7.69
CA VAL A 301 16.81 6.12 -7.69
C VAL A 301 17.47 6.01 -9.07
N LEU A 302 16.69 5.95 -10.16
CA LEU A 302 17.21 5.88 -11.52
C LEU A 302 17.99 7.15 -11.92
N GLU A 303 17.53 8.33 -11.53
CA GLU A 303 18.26 9.58 -11.75
C GLU A 303 19.65 9.53 -11.12
N ILE A 304 19.74 9.10 -9.86
CA ILE A 304 21.05 8.97 -9.18
C ILE A 304 21.94 7.91 -9.83
N LEU A 305 21.35 6.77 -10.26
CA LEU A 305 22.12 5.73 -10.96
C LEU A 305 22.71 6.20 -12.27
N ARG A 306 22.00 7.09 -13.01
CA ARG A 306 22.49 7.72 -14.26
C ARG A 306 23.61 8.71 -13.97
N ASP A 307 23.41 9.62 -13.02
CA ASP A 307 24.28 10.78 -12.81
C ASP A 307 25.55 10.47 -12.02
N ALA A 308 25.41 9.68 -10.96
CA ALA A 308 26.52 9.42 -10.04
C ALA A 308 27.33 8.15 -10.38
N GLY A 309 26.96 7.41 -11.42
CA GLY A 309 27.58 6.11 -11.72
C GLY A 309 27.45 5.09 -10.59
N ALA A 310 26.43 5.28 -9.74
CA ALA A 310 26.10 4.34 -8.68
C ALA A 310 25.55 3.03 -9.25
N SER A 311 25.52 1.97 -8.46
CA SER A 311 25.02 0.66 -8.88
C SER A 311 24.17 0.03 -7.78
N LEU A 312 23.30 -0.88 -8.18
CA LEU A 312 22.53 -1.74 -7.27
C LEU A 312 23.21 -3.13 -7.24
N GLU A 313 24.25 -3.28 -6.40
CA GLU A 313 25.17 -4.42 -6.47
C GLU A 313 24.52 -5.79 -6.20
N SER A 314 23.50 -5.83 -5.34
CA SER A 314 22.88 -7.08 -4.88
C SER A 314 21.40 -7.19 -5.23
N VAL A 315 20.77 -6.11 -5.66
CA VAL A 315 19.34 -6.08 -5.97
C VAL A 315 19.07 -6.88 -7.24
N LYS A 316 18.25 -7.91 -7.13
CA LYS A 316 17.86 -8.78 -8.26
C LYS A 316 16.50 -8.42 -8.83
N ARG A 317 15.62 -7.96 -7.97
CA ARG A 317 14.27 -7.60 -8.31
C ARG A 317 13.75 -6.48 -7.43
N ILE A 318 12.90 -5.66 -8.00
CA ILE A 318 12.13 -4.64 -7.29
C ILE A 318 10.66 -4.81 -7.61
N LEU A 319 9.81 -4.42 -6.68
CA LEU A 319 8.38 -4.37 -6.89
C LEU A 319 7.93 -2.92 -6.92
N SER A 320 7.06 -2.59 -7.87
CA SER A 320 6.45 -1.28 -7.99
C SER A 320 4.95 -1.40 -8.22
N GLY A 321 4.21 -0.47 -7.69
CA GLY A 321 2.76 -0.40 -7.78
C GLY A 321 2.20 0.78 -6.98
N GLY A 322 0.89 0.78 -6.79
CA GLY A 322 0.19 1.90 -6.12
C GLY A 322 -0.12 3.07 -7.07
N THR A 323 0.60 3.21 -8.18
CA THR A 323 0.32 4.04 -9.36
C THR A 323 0.70 3.26 -10.61
N ALA A 324 0.34 3.78 -11.79
CA ALA A 324 0.84 3.24 -13.05
C ALA A 324 2.39 3.20 -13.05
N VAL A 325 2.95 2.10 -13.51
CA VAL A 325 4.41 1.93 -13.63
C VAL A 325 4.80 2.19 -15.08
N PRO A 326 5.58 3.25 -15.36
CA PRO A 326 5.96 3.59 -16.73
C PRO A 326 6.78 2.49 -17.40
N SER A 327 6.48 2.18 -18.66
CA SER A 327 7.19 1.16 -19.43
C SER A 327 8.69 1.47 -19.59
N TRP A 328 9.07 2.73 -19.73
CA TRP A 328 10.47 3.14 -19.80
C TRP A 328 11.25 2.78 -18.53
N MET A 329 10.62 2.89 -17.35
CA MET A 329 11.23 2.53 -16.07
C MET A 329 11.52 1.03 -15.99
N ILE A 330 10.57 0.20 -16.43
CA ILE A 330 10.72 -1.26 -16.50
C ILE A 330 11.89 -1.61 -17.42
N LYS A 331 11.94 -0.99 -18.60
CA LYS A 331 13.00 -1.19 -19.60
C LYS A 331 14.37 -0.81 -19.05
N GLU A 332 14.48 0.31 -18.38
CA GLU A 332 15.76 0.80 -17.86
C GLU A 332 16.30 -0.10 -16.74
N PHE A 333 15.47 -0.49 -15.78
CA PHE A 333 15.90 -1.44 -14.75
C PHE A 333 16.36 -2.78 -15.33
N ASP A 334 15.60 -3.34 -16.30
CA ASP A 334 15.95 -4.62 -16.95
C ASP A 334 17.24 -4.51 -17.78
N GLN A 335 17.35 -3.50 -18.65
CA GLN A 335 18.42 -3.43 -19.64
C GLN A 335 19.70 -2.76 -19.12
N SER A 336 19.59 -1.70 -18.31
CA SER A 336 20.76 -0.94 -17.84
C SER A 336 21.31 -1.44 -16.52
N HIS A 337 20.45 -2.00 -15.65
CA HIS A 337 20.84 -2.38 -14.29
C HIS A 337 20.72 -3.89 -14.02
N GLY A 338 20.12 -4.68 -14.94
CA GLY A 338 19.89 -6.12 -14.74
C GLY A 338 18.95 -6.44 -13.59
N VAL A 339 18.08 -5.49 -13.21
CA VAL A 339 17.12 -5.60 -12.11
C VAL A 339 15.72 -5.81 -12.70
N ARG A 340 15.10 -6.93 -12.34
CA ARG A 340 13.71 -7.18 -12.75
C ARG A 340 12.75 -6.29 -11.96
N LEU A 341 12.01 -5.42 -12.64
CA LEU A 341 10.88 -4.71 -12.05
C LEU A 341 9.62 -5.56 -12.18
N ILE A 342 8.96 -5.83 -11.05
CA ILE A 342 7.68 -6.54 -10.96
C ILE A 342 6.59 -5.51 -10.76
N HIS A 343 5.66 -5.40 -11.72
CA HIS A 343 4.50 -4.54 -11.60
C HIS A 343 3.39 -5.27 -10.84
N GLY A 344 2.85 -4.65 -9.80
CA GLY A 344 1.72 -5.14 -9.02
C GLY A 344 0.62 -4.09 -8.90
N TRP A 345 -0.63 -4.56 -8.96
CA TRP A 345 -1.80 -3.74 -8.69
C TRP A 345 -2.54 -4.25 -7.46
N GLY A 346 -3.11 -3.30 -6.73
CA GLY A 346 -3.93 -3.58 -5.58
C GLY A 346 -4.32 -2.32 -4.84
N MET A 347 -5.10 -2.48 -3.79
CA MET A 347 -5.65 -1.38 -3.00
C MET A 347 -5.86 -1.81 -1.55
N THR A 348 -6.17 -0.87 -0.68
CA THR A 348 -6.44 -1.18 0.75
C THR A 348 -7.52 -2.25 0.88
N GLU A 349 -8.53 -2.22 0.04
CA GLU A 349 -9.66 -3.14 0.01
C GLU A 349 -9.32 -4.55 -0.48
N THR A 350 -8.10 -4.79 -0.98
CA THR A 350 -7.63 -6.12 -1.46
C THR A 350 -6.49 -6.74 -0.62
N SER A 351 -6.12 -6.14 0.52
CA SER A 351 -5.18 -6.60 1.58
C SER A 351 -3.68 -6.74 1.25
N PRO A 352 -3.00 -6.00 0.39
CA PRO A 352 -3.46 -5.14 -0.69
C PRO A 352 -3.41 -5.76 -2.09
N LEU A 353 -2.75 -6.92 -2.33
CA LEU A 353 -2.43 -7.41 -3.67
C LEU A 353 -3.66 -7.96 -4.41
N GLY A 354 -3.99 -7.37 -5.56
CA GLY A 354 -5.02 -7.86 -6.48
C GLY A 354 -4.44 -8.66 -7.63
N SER A 355 -3.42 -8.11 -8.29
CA SER A 355 -2.71 -8.78 -9.39
C SER A 355 -1.21 -8.47 -9.37
N VAL A 356 -0.43 -9.32 -10.02
CA VAL A 356 1.02 -9.18 -10.11
C VAL A 356 1.53 -9.70 -11.45
N ASN A 357 2.51 -8.98 -12.02
CA ASN A 357 3.11 -9.37 -13.29
C ASN A 357 4.12 -10.51 -13.08
N SER A 358 3.72 -11.70 -13.53
CA SER A 358 4.58 -12.86 -13.62
C SER A 358 4.42 -13.51 -14.98
N PRO A 359 5.52 -13.75 -15.75
CA PRO A 359 5.44 -14.27 -17.10
C PRO A 359 4.95 -15.72 -17.12
N LEU A 360 4.14 -16.06 -18.10
CA LEU A 360 3.83 -17.46 -18.45
C LEU A 360 5.00 -18.06 -19.24
N ARG A 361 5.02 -19.39 -19.32
CA ARG A 361 6.06 -20.13 -20.08
C ARG A 361 6.22 -19.63 -21.51
N LYS A 362 5.12 -19.26 -22.19
CA LYS A 362 5.15 -18.72 -23.55
C LYS A 362 5.84 -17.36 -23.65
N HIS A 363 5.80 -16.55 -22.58
CA HIS A 363 6.42 -15.22 -22.53
C HIS A 363 7.94 -15.27 -22.33
N LEU A 364 8.50 -16.41 -21.93
CA LEU A 364 9.96 -16.56 -21.77
C LEU A 364 10.72 -16.49 -23.10
N ALA A 365 10.02 -16.62 -24.23
CA ALA A 365 10.60 -16.50 -25.58
C ALA A 365 10.42 -15.09 -26.17
N LEU A 366 9.71 -14.17 -25.49
CA LEU A 366 9.52 -12.81 -25.95
C LEU A 366 10.79 -12.00 -25.81
N ASP A 367 11.03 -11.10 -26.75
CA ASP A 367 12.10 -10.10 -26.71
C ASP A 367 11.59 -8.73 -27.16
N GLY A 368 12.46 -7.71 -27.08
CA GLY A 368 12.16 -6.36 -27.56
C GLY A 368 10.87 -5.77 -26.99
N ASP A 369 10.06 -5.20 -27.86
CA ASP A 369 8.83 -4.48 -27.51
C ASP A 369 7.74 -5.41 -26.99
N GLU A 370 7.63 -6.64 -27.51
CA GLU A 370 6.64 -7.64 -27.03
C GLU A 370 6.91 -8.04 -25.56
N LYS A 371 8.18 -8.23 -25.22
CA LYS A 371 8.58 -8.48 -23.81
C LYS A 371 8.23 -7.30 -22.92
N LEU A 372 8.51 -6.08 -23.39
CA LEU A 372 8.23 -4.86 -22.63
C LEU A 372 6.74 -4.66 -22.41
N GLU A 373 5.93 -4.85 -23.43
CA GLU A 373 4.46 -4.79 -23.34
C GLU A 373 3.93 -5.77 -22.28
N GLN A 374 4.36 -7.03 -22.35
CA GLN A 374 3.98 -8.04 -21.36
C GLN A 374 4.39 -7.63 -19.92
N MET A 375 5.61 -7.10 -19.75
CA MET A 375 6.13 -6.67 -18.45
C MET A 375 5.40 -5.42 -17.91
N SER A 376 4.82 -4.59 -18.76
CA SER A 376 4.13 -3.35 -18.38
C SER A 376 2.73 -3.57 -17.86
N SER A 377 2.09 -4.72 -18.16
CA SER A 377 0.77 -5.02 -17.61
C SER A 377 0.77 -5.08 -16.08
N ALA A 378 -0.36 -4.78 -15.46
CA ALA A 378 -0.53 -4.92 -14.00
C ALA A 378 -0.56 -6.40 -13.55
N GLY A 379 -0.37 -7.33 -14.49
CA GLY A 379 -0.24 -8.74 -14.25
C GLY A 379 -1.56 -9.48 -14.09
N ARG A 380 -1.51 -10.67 -13.50
CA ARG A 380 -2.64 -11.58 -13.36
C ARG A 380 -3.09 -11.70 -11.90
N PRO A 381 -4.37 -11.99 -11.64
CA PRO A 381 -4.81 -12.31 -10.29
C PRO A 381 -4.07 -13.55 -9.77
N HIS A 382 -3.75 -13.50 -8.49
CA HIS A 382 -3.27 -14.70 -7.80
C HIS A 382 -4.43 -15.66 -7.48
N TRP A 383 -4.12 -16.89 -7.03
CA TRP A 383 -5.12 -17.94 -6.80
C TRP A 383 -6.29 -17.56 -5.87
N ALA A 384 -6.07 -16.64 -4.93
CA ALA A 384 -7.07 -16.18 -3.98
C ALA A 384 -7.84 -14.93 -4.48
N MET A 385 -7.67 -14.52 -5.74
CA MET A 385 -8.31 -13.35 -6.32
C MET A 385 -8.98 -13.70 -7.65
N ARG A 386 -10.15 -13.15 -7.88
CA ARG A 386 -10.84 -13.19 -9.18
C ARG A 386 -11.06 -11.77 -9.67
N LEU A 387 -10.90 -11.56 -10.96
CA LEU A 387 -11.14 -10.30 -11.65
C LEU A 387 -12.24 -10.48 -12.69
N LYS A 388 -13.03 -9.46 -12.90
CA LYS A 388 -13.89 -9.28 -14.07
C LYS A 388 -13.96 -7.81 -14.45
N ILE A 389 -14.24 -7.54 -15.71
CA ILE A 389 -14.59 -6.21 -16.21
C ILE A 389 -16.04 -6.19 -16.63
N VAL A 390 -16.73 -5.07 -16.39
CA VAL A 390 -18.15 -4.90 -16.72
C VAL A 390 -18.36 -3.57 -17.47
N ASP A 391 -19.37 -3.55 -18.34
CA ASP A 391 -19.84 -2.33 -19.02
C ASP A 391 -20.66 -1.41 -18.08
N GLU A 392 -21.19 -0.30 -18.63
CA GLU A 392 -22.03 0.66 -17.90
C GLU A 392 -23.35 0.04 -17.39
N GLU A 393 -23.85 -1.01 -18.03
CA GLU A 393 -25.05 -1.77 -17.66
C GLU A 393 -24.78 -2.88 -16.64
N GLY A 394 -23.51 -3.09 -16.25
CA GLY A 394 -23.08 -4.15 -15.32
C GLY A 394 -22.91 -5.53 -15.97
N THR A 395 -22.95 -5.61 -17.31
CA THR A 395 -22.75 -6.86 -18.05
C THR A 395 -21.25 -7.19 -18.11
N GLN A 396 -20.89 -8.43 -17.78
CA GLN A 396 -19.49 -8.85 -17.85
C GLN A 396 -18.99 -8.85 -19.31
N LEU A 397 -17.87 -8.16 -19.54
CA LEU A 397 -17.18 -8.09 -20.81
C LEU A 397 -16.24 -9.28 -21.04
N PRO A 398 -15.90 -9.61 -22.30
CA PRO A 398 -14.96 -10.68 -22.60
C PRO A 398 -13.52 -10.31 -22.22
N ASN A 399 -12.72 -11.32 -21.88
CA ASN A 399 -11.29 -11.20 -21.64
C ASN A 399 -10.55 -11.31 -22.99
N ASP A 400 -10.60 -10.27 -23.82
CA ASP A 400 -10.02 -10.23 -25.18
C ASP A 400 -8.83 -9.26 -25.30
N GLY A 401 -8.49 -8.54 -24.20
CA GLY A 401 -7.43 -7.55 -24.17
C GLY A 401 -7.79 -6.20 -24.83
N VAL A 402 -9.03 -6.06 -25.34
CA VAL A 402 -9.49 -4.89 -26.09
C VAL A 402 -10.72 -4.26 -25.43
N SER A 403 -11.67 -5.10 -24.99
CA SER A 403 -12.87 -4.66 -24.30
C SER A 403 -12.50 -4.01 -22.98
N GLU A 404 -12.85 -2.72 -22.83
CA GLU A 404 -12.56 -1.91 -21.66
C GLU A 404 -13.79 -1.79 -20.77
N GLY A 405 -13.62 -1.92 -19.46
CA GLY A 405 -14.72 -1.84 -18.50
C GLY A 405 -14.28 -1.61 -17.07
N SER A 406 -15.27 -1.35 -16.20
CA SER A 406 -15.05 -1.20 -14.77
C SER A 406 -14.55 -2.50 -14.15
N LEU A 407 -13.46 -2.43 -13.39
CA LEU A 407 -12.79 -3.57 -12.77
C LEU A 407 -13.45 -3.94 -11.45
N TYR A 408 -13.88 -5.19 -11.35
CA TYR A 408 -14.43 -5.79 -10.14
C TYR A 408 -13.55 -6.92 -9.64
N VAL A 409 -13.47 -7.05 -8.31
CA VAL A 409 -12.67 -8.08 -7.64
C VAL A 409 -13.49 -8.90 -6.64
N LYS A 410 -13.08 -10.16 -6.44
CA LYS A 410 -13.68 -11.06 -5.45
C LYS A 410 -12.64 -12.02 -4.90
N GLY A 411 -12.59 -12.22 -3.59
CA GLY A 411 -11.67 -13.16 -2.96
C GLY A 411 -11.66 -13.08 -1.43
N PRO A 412 -11.01 -14.03 -0.74
CA PRO A 412 -10.94 -14.06 0.72
C PRO A 412 -10.11 -12.92 1.35
N THR A 413 -9.40 -12.14 0.53
CA THR A 413 -8.62 -10.97 0.95
C THR A 413 -9.28 -9.65 0.52
N VAL A 414 -10.50 -9.70 -0.03
CA VAL A 414 -11.28 -8.53 -0.44
C VAL A 414 -12.18 -8.09 0.70
N VAL A 415 -12.32 -6.77 0.87
CA VAL A 415 -13.21 -6.17 1.87
C VAL A 415 -14.66 -6.59 1.61
N GLU A 416 -15.38 -6.97 2.66
CA GLU A 416 -16.82 -7.24 2.62
C GLU A 416 -17.62 -6.00 3.03
N SER A 417 -17.10 -5.26 4.05
CA SER A 417 -17.71 -4.03 4.55
C SER A 417 -16.65 -3.13 5.18
N TYR A 418 -16.85 -1.82 5.15
CA TYR A 418 -16.00 -0.88 5.86
C TYR A 418 -16.35 -0.83 7.35
N MET A 419 -15.38 -0.50 8.18
CA MET A 419 -15.57 -0.33 9.62
C MET A 419 -16.67 0.72 9.88
N SER A 420 -17.59 0.40 10.80
CA SER A 420 -18.73 1.25 11.19
C SER A 420 -19.75 1.53 10.06
N HIS A 421 -19.68 0.84 8.92
CA HIS A 421 -20.69 0.89 7.87
C HIS A 421 -21.59 -0.35 7.95
N GLU A 422 -22.94 -0.13 7.91
CA GLU A 422 -23.90 -1.24 7.92
C GLU A 422 -24.07 -1.88 6.54
N ALA A 423 -23.88 -1.08 5.46
CA ALA A 423 -24.01 -1.58 4.10
C ALA A 423 -22.75 -2.35 3.67
N PRO A 424 -22.91 -3.50 2.98
CA PRO A 424 -21.78 -4.19 2.38
C PRO A 424 -21.09 -3.29 1.33
N ALA A 425 -19.79 -3.46 1.17
CA ALA A 425 -18.99 -2.82 0.14
C ALA A 425 -19.03 -3.60 -1.19
N THR A 426 -19.52 -4.83 -1.15
CA THR A 426 -19.65 -5.74 -2.30
C THR A 426 -21.10 -5.80 -2.79
N ASP A 427 -21.28 -6.21 -4.06
CA ASP A 427 -22.59 -6.53 -4.61
C ASP A 427 -23.16 -7.83 -4.00
N GLU A 428 -24.40 -8.21 -4.42
CA GLU A 428 -25.10 -9.40 -3.92
C GLU A 428 -24.34 -10.71 -4.21
N ASP A 429 -23.52 -10.73 -5.25
CA ASP A 429 -22.67 -11.85 -5.64
C ASP A 429 -21.28 -11.83 -4.95
N GLY A 430 -20.98 -10.82 -4.12
CA GLY A 430 -19.74 -10.65 -3.39
C GLY A 430 -18.60 -10.07 -4.24
N TRP A 431 -18.89 -9.32 -5.30
CA TRP A 431 -17.90 -8.55 -6.06
C TRP A 431 -17.79 -7.13 -5.54
N PHE A 432 -16.56 -6.66 -5.41
CA PHE A 432 -16.22 -5.31 -5.01
C PHE A 432 -15.86 -4.48 -6.25
N ASP A 433 -16.50 -3.32 -6.42
CA ASP A 433 -16.15 -2.33 -7.43
C ASP A 433 -14.89 -1.57 -6.99
N THR A 434 -13.82 -1.70 -7.75
CA THR A 434 -12.54 -1.08 -7.42
C THR A 434 -12.49 0.41 -7.76
N GLY A 435 -13.38 0.86 -8.64
CA GLY A 435 -13.34 2.19 -9.24
C GLY A 435 -12.18 2.37 -10.23
N ASP A 436 -11.46 1.32 -10.58
CA ASP A 436 -10.48 1.31 -11.66
C ASP A 436 -11.13 0.78 -12.96
N VAL A 437 -10.60 1.19 -14.11
CA VAL A 437 -11.03 0.75 -15.44
C VAL A 437 -9.84 0.10 -16.15
N GLY A 438 -10.11 -0.94 -16.93
CA GLY A 438 -9.06 -1.61 -17.65
C GLY A 438 -9.56 -2.70 -18.59
N THR A 439 -8.62 -3.38 -19.21
CA THR A 439 -8.83 -4.55 -20.06
C THR A 439 -8.23 -5.79 -19.42
N ILE A 440 -8.79 -6.96 -19.72
CA ILE A 440 -8.22 -8.26 -19.32
C ILE A 440 -8.05 -9.08 -20.60
N ASP A 441 -6.85 -9.61 -20.81
CA ASP A 441 -6.59 -10.46 -21.98
C ASP A 441 -6.99 -11.93 -21.77
N GLY A 442 -6.87 -12.75 -22.83
CA GLY A 442 -7.21 -14.17 -22.80
C GLY A 442 -6.36 -15.03 -21.84
N ASP A 443 -5.25 -14.52 -21.35
CA ASP A 443 -4.39 -15.16 -20.33
C ASP A 443 -4.66 -14.64 -18.92
N GLY A 444 -5.53 -13.65 -18.79
CA GLY A 444 -5.91 -13.00 -17.54
C GLY A 444 -5.00 -11.84 -17.11
N PHE A 445 -4.17 -11.30 -18.01
CA PHE A 445 -3.37 -10.11 -17.71
C PHE A 445 -4.25 -8.86 -17.74
N LEU A 446 -4.18 -8.11 -16.66
CA LEU A 446 -4.85 -6.84 -16.46
C LEU A 446 -3.98 -5.70 -17.00
N THR A 447 -4.55 -4.86 -17.83
CA THR A 447 -4.00 -3.56 -18.19
C THR A 447 -4.94 -2.48 -17.70
N LEU A 448 -4.46 -1.64 -16.78
CA LEU A 448 -5.24 -0.52 -16.26
C LEU A 448 -5.17 0.65 -17.24
N THR A 449 -6.32 1.24 -17.52
CA THR A 449 -6.41 2.39 -18.41
C THR A 449 -6.64 3.68 -17.66
N ASP A 450 -7.49 3.69 -16.63
CA ASP A 450 -7.70 4.86 -15.76
C ASP A 450 -8.51 4.50 -14.50
N ARG A 451 -8.86 5.54 -13.74
CA ARG A 451 -9.92 5.49 -12.75
C ARG A 451 -11.25 5.95 -13.35
N SER A 452 -12.36 5.31 -13.01
CA SER A 452 -13.70 5.65 -13.54
C SER A 452 -14.04 7.13 -13.42
N LYS A 453 -13.63 7.77 -12.32
CA LYS A 453 -13.83 9.20 -12.06
C LYS A 453 -12.81 10.13 -12.72
N ASP A 454 -11.70 9.59 -13.24
CA ASP A 454 -10.60 10.32 -13.85
C ASP A 454 -10.59 10.17 -15.38
N LEU A 455 -11.29 9.16 -15.90
CA LEU A 455 -11.57 9.02 -17.33
C LEU A 455 -12.32 10.24 -17.87
N ILE A 456 -11.87 10.73 -19.00
CA ILE A 456 -12.40 11.96 -19.63
C ILE A 456 -13.36 11.57 -20.74
N LYS A 457 -14.65 11.89 -20.58
CA LYS A 457 -15.70 11.52 -21.55
C LYS A 457 -15.82 12.58 -22.65
N SER A 458 -15.11 12.39 -23.74
CA SER A 458 -15.02 13.34 -24.84
C SER A 458 -15.82 12.87 -26.06
N GLY A 459 -17.00 13.47 -26.30
CA GLY A 459 -17.81 13.18 -27.49
C GLY A 459 -18.31 11.73 -27.62
N GLY A 460 -18.41 11.02 -26.51
CA GLY A 460 -18.83 9.60 -26.48
C GLY A 460 -17.68 8.61 -26.46
N GLU A 461 -16.44 9.09 -26.60
CA GLU A 461 -15.21 8.30 -26.49
C GLU A 461 -14.51 8.57 -25.17
N TRP A 462 -13.75 7.61 -24.68
CA TRP A 462 -12.99 7.74 -23.43
C TRP A 462 -11.54 8.12 -23.71
N ILE A 463 -11.02 9.10 -22.94
CA ILE A 463 -9.62 9.51 -22.96
C ILE A 463 -9.01 9.18 -21.60
N SER A 464 -7.96 8.37 -21.60
CA SER A 464 -7.21 8.03 -20.39
C SER A 464 -6.36 9.22 -19.95
N SER A 465 -6.62 9.71 -18.74
CA SER A 465 -5.80 10.73 -18.11
C SER A 465 -4.42 10.21 -17.75
N ILE A 466 -4.31 8.93 -17.37
CA ILE A 466 -3.05 8.27 -17.04
C ILE A 466 -2.13 8.18 -18.26
N LEU A 467 -2.65 7.80 -19.43
CA LEU A 467 -1.88 7.75 -20.66
C LEU A 467 -1.28 9.12 -21.01
N LEU A 468 -2.09 10.16 -20.88
CA LEU A 468 -1.63 11.52 -21.18
C LEU A 468 -0.59 11.98 -20.15
N GLU A 469 -0.74 11.65 -18.88
CA GLU A 469 0.24 11.93 -17.83
C GLU A 469 1.55 11.18 -18.05
N GLU A 470 1.50 9.93 -18.45
CA GLU A 470 2.68 9.13 -18.76
C GLU A 470 3.50 9.75 -19.91
N ILE A 471 2.80 10.25 -20.93
CA ILE A 471 3.45 10.92 -22.06
C ILE A 471 4.08 12.24 -21.63
N ILE A 472 3.34 13.09 -20.91
CA ILE A 472 3.84 14.43 -20.58
C ILE A 472 4.97 14.43 -19.56
N ARG A 473 5.02 13.47 -18.64
CA ARG A 473 6.15 13.31 -17.70
C ARG A 473 7.47 12.96 -18.38
N GLN A 474 7.46 12.53 -19.64
CA GLN A 474 8.66 12.33 -20.45
C GLN A 474 9.14 13.61 -21.12
N HIS A 475 8.43 14.72 -20.98
CA HIS A 475 8.82 15.99 -21.58
C HIS A 475 9.99 16.62 -20.78
N PRO A 476 11.12 16.98 -21.42
CA PRO A 476 12.35 17.37 -20.71
C PRO A 476 12.23 18.64 -19.86
N LEU A 477 11.22 19.47 -20.11
CA LEU A 477 10.98 20.73 -19.39
C LEU A 477 9.83 20.66 -18.39
N ILE A 478 9.21 19.48 -18.19
CA ILE A 478 8.12 19.27 -17.23
C ILE A 478 8.63 18.41 -16.08
N HIS A 479 8.49 18.93 -14.87
CA HIS A 479 8.84 18.20 -13.65
C HIS A 479 7.75 17.21 -13.24
N ASP A 480 6.50 17.64 -13.19
CA ASP A 480 5.34 16.77 -12.93
C ASP A 480 4.07 17.37 -13.56
N ALA A 481 3.09 16.53 -13.82
CA ALA A 481 1.83 16.94 -14.41
C ALA A 481 0.66 16.06 -13.99
N ALA A 482 -0.53 16.65 -13.95
CA ALA A 482 -1.80 15.97 -13.83
C ALA A 482 -2.69 16.33 -15.03
N VAL A 483 -3.44 15.35 -15.53
CA VAL A 483 -4.43 15.56 -16.60
C VAL A 483 -5.82 15.38 -16.02
N ILE A 484 -6.69 16.36 -16.29
CA ILE A 484 -8.08 16.36 -15.85
C ILE A 484 -9.04 16.62 -17.00
N GLY A 485 -10.26 16.06 -16.91
CA GLY A 485 -11.38 16.43 -17.75
C GLY A 485 -12.01 17.73 -17.26
N VAL A 486 -12.27 18.66 -18.18
CA VAL A 486 -12.98 19.91 -17.90
C VAL A 486 -14.14 20.10 -18.88
N ASN A 487 -15.16 20.87 -18.47
CA ASN A 487 -16.36 21.10 -19.26
C ASN A 487 -16.03 21.70 -20.63
N HIS A 488 -16.63 21.13 -21.69
CA HIS A 488 -16.47 21.64 -23.05
C HIS A 488 -17.81 21.75 -23.78
N LYS A 489 -18.06 22.87 -24.46
CA LYS A 489 -19.36 23.21 -25.12
C LYS A 489 -19.85 22.16 -26.12
N LYS A 490 -18.95 21.44 -26.80
CA LYS A 490 -19.27 20.50 -27.88
C LYS A 490 -19.10 19.04 -27.47
N TRP A 491 -18.08 18.75 -26.66
CA TRP A 491 -17.59 17.38 -26.44
C TRP A 491 -17.93 16.82 -25.06
N THR A 492 -18.73 17.50 -24.25
CA THR A 492 -19.02 17.23 -22.85
C THR A 492 -17.80 17.55 -21.99
N GLU A 493 -16.71 16.82 -22.16
CA GLU A 493 -15.43 17.06 -21.52
C GLU A 493 -14.28 17.07 -22.52
N ARG A 494 -13.21 17.79 -22.17
CA ARG A 494 -11.93 17.73 -22.87
C ARG A 494 -10.79 17.69 -21.86
N PRO A 495 -9.68 16.98 -22.19
CA PRO A 495 -8.50 16.96 -21.34
C PRO A 495 -7.79 18.31 -21.36
N ILE A 496 -7.34 18.74 -20.17
CA ILE A 496 -6.33 19.78 -20.00
C ILE A 496 -5.19 19.26 -19.12
N ILE A 497 -4.00 19.79 -19.33
CA ILE A 497 -2.81 19.46 -18.53
C ILE A 497 -2.62 20.56 -17.50
N ILE A 498 -2.44 20.17 -16.22
CA ILE A 498 -1.92 21.05 -15.17
C ILE A 498 -0.50 20.60 -14.91
N ALA A 499 0.49 21.43 -15.24
CA ALA A 499 1.90 21.05 -15.24
C ALA A 499 2.76 21.97 -14.38
N GLN A 500 3.76 21.39 -13.73
CA GLN A 500 4.85 22.07 -13.06
C GLN A 500 6.10 21.95 -13.94
N ALA A 501 6.74 23.06 -14.26
CA ALA A 501 7.97 23.05 -15.04
C ALA A 501 9.17 22.62 -14.18
N VAL A 502 10.24 22.18 -14.85
CA VAL A 502 11.57 22.05 -14.25
C VAL A 502 12.03 23.44 -13.78
N GLU A 503 12.79 23.52 -12.70
CA GLU A 503 13.29 24.77 -12.11
C GLU A 503 14.02 25.61 -13.18
N ASP A 504 13.74 26.92 -13.23
CA ASP A 504 14.24 27.90 -14.19
C ASP A 504 13.77 27.68 -15.66
N GLU A 505 12.88 26.75 -15.94
CA GLU A 505 12.31 26.50 -17.26
C GLU A 505 10.90 27.09 -17.40
N SER A 506 10.52 27.47 -18.61
CA SER A 506 9.20 28.06 -18.90
C SER A 506 8.71 27.59 -20.28
N PRO A 507 8.33 26.30 -20.41
CA PRO A 507 7.83 25.77 -21.67
C PRO A 507 6.53 26.47 -22.08
N THR A 508 6.38 26.73 -23.36
CA THR A 508 5.13 27.26 -23.91
C THR A 508 4.08 26.16 -24.05
N GLU A 509 2.80 26.51 -23.97
CA GLU A 509 1.69 25.60 -24.22
C GLU A 509 1.85 24.84 -25.55
N THR A 510 2.26 25.54 -26.62
CA THR A 510 2.48 24.93 -27.95
C THR A 510 3.59 23.87 -27.93
N GLU A 511 4.69 24.11 -27.22
CA GLU A 511 5.77 23.13 -27.06
C GLU A 511 5.26 21.86 -26.33
N VAL A 512 4.57 22.04 -25.22
CA VAL A 512 4.01 20.96 -24.43
C VAL A 512 2.99 20.15 -25.25
N LEU A 513 2.02 20.80 -25.91
CA LEU A 513 1.02 20.12 -26.72
C LEU A 513 1.63 19.42 -27.94
N SER A 514 2.67 19.99 -28.54
CA SER A 514 3.35 19.37 -29.68
C SER A 514 4.01 18.03 -29.35
N PHE A 515 4.33 17.81 -28.07
CA PHE A 515 4.94 16.57 -27.59
C PHE A 515 4.03 15.33 -27.69
N PHE A 516 2.72 15.55 -27.78
CA PHE A 516 1.73 14.48 -27.99
C PHE A 516 1.59 14.07 -29.46
N LYS A 517 2.18 14.82 -30.40
CA LYS A 517 2.09 14.51 -31.82
C LYS A 517 2.67 13.12 -32.10
N ASP A 518 1.92 12.33 -32.86
CA ASP A 518 2.26 10.96 -33.25
C ASP A 518 2.37 9.94 -32.07
N LYS A 519 2.06 10.38 -30.83
CA LYS A 519 2.02 9.51 -29.64
C LYS A 519 0.60 9.11 -29.25
N VAL A 520 -0.39 9.94 -29.60
CA VAL A 520 -1.82 9.68 -29.39
C VAL A 520 -2.62 10.12 -30.61
N ALA A 521 -3.86 9.65 -30.71
CA ALA A 521 -4.77 10.11 -31.74
C ALA A 521 -5.06 11.61 -31.58
N LYS A 522 -5.27 12.34 -32.68
CA LYS A 522 -5.48 13.80 -32.64
C LYS A 522 -6.59 14.28 -31.71
N TRP A 523 -7.64 13.47 -31.59
CA TRP A 523 -8.77 13.78 -30.74
C TRP A 523 -8.49 13.57 -29.24
N GLN A 524 -7.43 12.85 -28.88
CA GLN A 524 -6.98 12.63 -27.50
C GLN A 524 -6.02 13.72 -27.00
N ILE A 525 -5.44 14.52 -27.92
CA ILE A 525 -4.51 15.58 -27.54
C ILE A 525 -5.24 16.57 -26.62
N PRO A 526 -4.66 16.97 -25.48
CA PRO A 526 -5.24 17.97 -24.60
C PRO A 526 -5.51 19.30 -25.30
N ASP A 527 -6.55 20.00 -24.87
CA ASP A 527 -6.97 21.26 -25.47
C ASP A 527 -6.23 22.47 -24.88
N ALA A 528 -5.63 22.33 -23.68
CA ALA A 528 -4.89 23.40 -23.02
C ALA A 528 -3.83 22.88 -22.04
N VAL A 529 -2.87 23.74 -21.70
CA VAL A 529 -1.88 23.52 -20.64
C VAL A 529 -1.90 24.69 -19.67
N VAL A 530 -2.08 24.39 -18.39
CA VAL A 530 -1.99 25.37 -17.30
C VAL A 530 -0.71 25.12 -16.54
N MET A 531 0.21 26.08 -16.58
CA MET A 531 1.43 26.02 -15.79
C MET A 531 1.16 26.49 -14.37
N VAL A 532 1.64 25.74 -13.38
CA VAL A 532 1.51 26.04 -11.95
C VAL A 532 2.86 25.96 -11.26
N ASP A 533 3.03 26.72 -10.18
CA ASP A 533 4.26 26.68 -9.38
C ASP A 533 4.38 25.36 -8.62
N GLU A 534 3.25 24.79 -8.16
CA GLU A 534 3.19 23.55 -7.38
C GLU A 534 1.85 22.84 -7.63
N LEU A 535 1.90 21.50 -7.78
CA LEU A 535 0.70 20.67 -7.85
C LEU A 535 0.18 20.35 -6.44
N PRO A 536 -1.15 20.32 -6.20
CA PRO A 536 -1.71 19.87 -4.95
C PRO A 536 -1.49 18.37 -4.80
N LEU A 537 -0.61 17.97 -3.87
CA LEU A 537 -0.27 16.57 -3.64
C LEU A 537 -1.02 16.00 -2.43
N GLY A 538 -1.48 14.77 -2.56
CA GLY A 538 -2.03 13.99 -1.47
C GLY A 538 -0.95 13.38 -0.57
N SER A 539 -1.38 12.73 0.51
CA SER A 539 -0.51 12.08 1.49
C SER A 539 0.38 10.96 0.92
N THR A 540 0.07 10.49 -0.28
CA THR A 540 0.84 9.48 -1.02
C THR A 540 1.78 10.09 -2.07
N GLY A 541 1.88 11.43 -2.15
CA GLY A 541 2.68 12.13 -3.15
C GLY A 541 2.04 12.20 -4.54
N LYS A 542 0.73 11.89 -4.66
CA LYS A 542 -0.01 11.97 -5.94
C LYS A 542 -0.74 13.30 -6.07
N PRO A 543 -0.86 13.85 -7.29
CA PRO A 543 -1.73 14.99 -7.54
C PRO A 543 -3.18 14.72 -7.13
N ILE A 544 -3.79 15.66 -6.40
CA ILE A 544 -5.19 15.56 -5.99
C ILE A 544 -6.07 16.10 -7.12
N LYS A 545 -6.40 15.26 -8.11
CA LYS A 545 -7.20 15.66 -9.28
C LYS A 545 -8.56 16.28 -8.92
N ARG A 546 -9.17 15.88 -7.79
CA ARG A 546 -10.42 16.51 -7.32
C ARG A 546 -10.24 18.01 -7.09
N VAL A 547 -9.20 18.42 -6.42
CA VAL A 547 -8.89 19.84 -6.17
C VAL A 547 -8.67 20.59 -7.49
N LEU A 548 -7.92 19.97 -8.40
CA LEU A 548 -7.66 20.55 -9.72
C LEU A 548 -8.94 20.67 -10.53
N ARG A 549 -9.84 19.68 -10.51
CA ARG A 549 -11.14 19.79 -11.19
C ARG A 549 -12.00 20.89 -10.59
N GLU A 550 -12.12 20.96 -9.27
CA GLU A 550 -12.90 22.03 -8.61
C GLU A 550 -12.37 23.43 -9.02
N GLN A 551 -11.08 23.57 -9.23
CA GLN A 551 -10.45 24.84 -9.61
C GLN A 551 -10.61 25.17 -11.10
N TYR A 552 -10.55 24.16 -11.99
CA TYR A 552 -10.44 24.37 -13.44
C TYR A 552 -11.59 23.80 -14.25
N ILE A 553 -12.69 23.33 -13.63
CA ILE A 553 -13.79 22.62 -14.32
C ILE A 553 -14.37 23.36 -15.52
N ASP A 554 -14.41 24.68 -15.48
CA ASP A 554 -14.97 25.54 -16.52
C ASP A 554 -13.89 26.28 -17.35
N TYR A 555 -12.63 25.90 -17.23
CA TYR A 555 -11.49 26.56 -17.85
C TYR A 555 -11.66 26.82 -19.36
N LEU A 556 -12.14 25.83 -20.12
CA LEU A 556 -12.41 25.95 -21.56
C LEU A 556 -13.73 26.67 -21.88
N LEU A 557 -14.60 26.95 -20.91
CA LEU A 557 -15.81 27.72 -21.08
C LEU A 557 -15.60 29.22 -20.89
N GLU A 558 -14.60 29.61 -20.10
CA GLU A 558 -14.28 30.98 -19.74
C GLU A 558 -13.45 31.74 -20.80
N GLY A 559 -13.08 31.07 -21.88
CA GLY A 559 -12.35 31.69 -23.00
C GLY A 559 -10.86 31.92 -22.73
N ASN A 560 -10.28 31.16 -21.84
CA ASN A 560 -8.85 31.15 -21.52
C ASN A 560 -8.03 30.29 -22.51
N THR A 561 -8.37 30.37 -23.82
CA THR A 561 -7.62 29.72 -24.93
C THR A 561 -6.85 30.70 -25.75
#